data_b1d4c84cc0cacbec5b54ec7cabcbeddf
#
_entry.id   b1d4c84cc0cacbec5b54ec7cabcbeddf
#
_cell.length_a   1.000
_cell.length_b   1.000
_cell.length_c   1.000
_cell.angle_alpha   90.00
_cell.angle_beta   90.00
_cell.angle_gamma   90.00
#
_symmetry.space_group_name_H-M   'P 1'
#
loop_
_entity.id
_entity.type
_entity.pdbx_description
1 polymer ?
#
loop_
_entity_poly.entity_id
_entity_poly.type
_entity_poly.pdbx_seq_one_letter_code
_entity_poly.pdbx_strand_id
1 'polypeptide(L)'
;MRYDIAIVGSGPAGLSAAVNAKIRNKKIILFGNENLSNKLQKAPEINNYLGFYEISGEELKDKFKNHVDSMGIEITNHKITNIYAMGDYFALISGENMFEATTVILATGIQYGKPIKGEEEYLGRGVGY
;
A
#
# COMPACT_ATOMS: atom_id res chain seq x y z
N MET A 1 13.42 -14.34 11.51
CA MET A 1 14.09 -13.65 10.40
C MET A 1 13.79 -12.16 10.52
N ARG A 2 14.80 -11.32 10.41
CA ARG A 2 14.64 -9.87 10.45
C ARG A 2 14.82 -9.29 9.05
N TYR A 3 13.89 -8.43 8.63
CA TYR A 3 13.95 -7.68 7.36
C TYR A 3 14.71 -6.37 7.55
N ASP A 4 15.31 -5.85 6.48
CA ASP A 4 15.88 -4.50 6.50
C ASP A 4 14.77 -3.45 6.58
N ILE A 5 13.72 -3.65 5.79
CA ILE A 5 12.60 -2.73 5.69
C ILE A 5 11.27 -3.49 5.66
N ALA A 6 10.37 -3.13 6.57
CA ALA A 6 8.96 -3.49 6.47
C ALA A 6 8.17 -2.32 5.89
N ILE A 7 7.39 -2.59 4.85
CA ILE A 7 6.55 -1.58 4.19
C ILE A 7 5.10 -1.94 4.45
N VAL A 8 4.35 -1.04 5.06
CA VAL A 8 2.95 -1.25 5.41
C VAL A 8 2.06 -0.45 4.47
N GLY A 9 1.44 -1.15 3.55
CA GLY A 9 0.57 -0.59 2.51
C GLY A 9 1.05 -0.91 1.10
N SER A 10 0.15 -1.40 0.27
CA SER A 10 0.40 -1.80 -1.14
C SER A 10 -0.24 -0.85 -2.16
N GLY A 11 -0.50 0.39 -1.78
CA GLY A 11 -0.84 1.46 -2.70
C GLY A 11 0.38 2.00 -3.45
N PRO A 12 0.24 3.03 -4.28
CA PRO A 12 1.33 3.56 -5.10
C PRO A 12 2.58 3.92 -4.31
N ALA A 13 2.42 4.50 -3.12
CA ALA A 13 3.54 4.90 -2.26
C ALA A 13 4.31 3.68 -1.74
N GLY A 14 3.61 2.65 -1.23
CA GLY A 14 4.23 1.42 -0.73
C GLY A 14 4.91 0.63 -1.83
N LEU A 15 4.29 0.53 -3.01
CA LEU A 15 4.88 -0.14 -4.17
C LEU A 15 6.14 0.59 -4.67
N SER A 16 6.12 1.92 -4.71
CA SER A 16 7.29 2.72 -5.05
C SER A 16 8.43 2.52 -4.05
N ALA A 17 8.12 2.50 -2.77
CA ALA A 17 9.10 2.20 -1.72
C ALA A 17 9.71 0.80 -1.91
N ALA A 18 8.88 -0.21 -2.19
CA ALA A 18 9.31 -1.59 -2.41
C ALA A 18 10.25 -1.72 -3.62
N VAL A 19 9.91 -1.11 -4.75
CA VAL A 19 10.74 -1.08 -5.96
C VAL A 19 12.10 -0.46 -5.66
N ASN A 20 12.11 0.71 -5.02
CA ASN A 20 13.35 1.41 -4.69
C ASN A 20 14.22 0.64 -3.68
N ALA A 21 13.63 0.01 -2.70
CA ALA A 21 14.36 -0.83 -1.73
C ALA A 21 14.94 -2.08 -2.39
N LYS A 22 14.18 -2.72 -3.28
CA LYS A 22 14.63 -3.90 -4.03
C LYS A 22 15.83 -3.60 -4.92
N ILE A 23 15.80 -2.48 -5.66
CA ILE A 23 16.93 -2.01 -6.48
C ILE A 23 18.20 -1.84 -5.63
N ARG A 24 18.06 -1.44 -4.37
CA ARG A 24 19.16 -1.26 -3.42
C ARG A 24 19.54 -2.55 -2.68
N ASN A 25 19.07 -3.69 -3.15
CA ASN A 25 19.33 -5.01 -2.57
C ASN A 25 18.95 -5.14 -1.09
N LYS A 26 17.93 -4.41 -0.66
CA LYS A 26 17.40 -4.53 0.70
C LYS A 26 16.46 -5.74 0.80
N LYS A 27 16.53 -6.41 1.94
CA LYS A 27 15.60 -7.47 2.29
C LYS A 27 14.32 -6.85 2.82
N ILE A 28 13.27 -6.93 2.03
CA ILE A 28 11.99 -6.25 2.33
C ILE A 28 10.87 -7.25 2.62
N ILE A 29 9.90 -6.78 3.38
CA ILE A 29 8.57 -7.38 3.45
C ILE A 29 7.53 -6.28 3.17
N LEU A 30 6.64 -6.55 2.23
CA LEU A 30 5.58 -5.62 1.84
C LEU A 30 4.23 -6.18 2.28
N PHE A 31 3.59 -5.49 3.19
CA PHE A 31 2.26 -5.84 3.69
C PHE A 31 1.19 -5.08 2.92
N GLY A 32 0.20 -5.80 2.47
CA GLY A 32 -0.91 -5.19 1.75
C GLY A 32 -1.89 -6.20 1.20
N ASN A 33 -2.64 -5.74 0.21
CA ASN A 33 -3.64 -6.53 -0.48
C ASN A 33 -3.22 -6.71 -1.94
N GLU A 34 -3.43 -7.89 -2.50
CA GLU A 34 -3.13 -8.20 -3.91
C GLU A 34 -3.91 -7.31 -4.90
N ASN A 35 -5.05 -6.80 -4.49
CA ASN A 35 -5.82 -5.83 -5.26
C ASN A 35 -5.21 -4.42 -5.24
N LEU A 36 -4.06 -4.24 -4.59
CA LEU A 36 -3.28 -3.02 -4.43
C LEU A 36 -4.06 -1.91 -3.73
N SER A 37 -4.79 -1.09 -4.48
CA SER A 37 -5.56 0.03 -3.94
C SER A 37 -6.96 0.06 -4.55
N ASN A 38 -7.98 -0.09 -3.71
CA ASN A 38 -9.36 0.04 -4.15
C ASN A 38 -9.71 1.44 -4.68
N LYS A 39 -9.00 2.46 -4.19
CA LYS A 39 -9.16 3.84 -4.66
C LYS A 39 -8.63 4.02 -6.07
N LEU A 40 -7.46 3.46 -6.33
CA LEU A 40 -6.85 3.50 -7.65
C LEU A 40 -7.78 2.81 -8.66
N GLN A 41 -8.28 1.63 -8.33
CA GLN A 41 -9.14 0.85 -9.22
C GLN A 41 -10.45 1.56 -9.59
N LYS A 42 -10.99 2.37 -8.66
CA LYS A 42 -12.26 3.09 -8.88
C LYS A 42 -12.13 4.39 -9.68
N ALA A 43 -10.91 4.86 -9.91
CA ALA A 43 -10.70 6.10 -10.66
C ALA A 43 -10.98 5.88 -12.16
N PRO A 44 -11.96 6.58 -12.76
CA PRO A 44 -12.29 6.40 -14.17
C PRO A 44 -11.19 6.90 -15.09
N GLU A 45 -10.52 7.98 -14.72
CA GLU A 45 -9.41 8.57 -15.44
C GLU A 45 -8.43 9.25 -14.49
N ILE A 46 -7.15 9.09 -14.74
CA ILE A 46 -6.05 9.67 -13.95
C ILE A 46 -5.16 10.48 -14.89
N ASN A 47 -4.99 11.77 -14.55
CA ASN A 47 -4.21 12.74 -15.35
C ASN A 47 -3.06 13.37 -14.55
N ASN A 48 -2.94 13.04 -13.26
CA ASN A 48 -2.00 13.66 -12.34
C ASN A 48 -0.96 12.69 -11.74
N TYR A 49 -0.78 11.54 -12.37
CA TYR A 49 0.29 10.62 -12.02
C TYR A 49 1.44 10.78 -13.02
N LEU A 50 2.56 11.28 -12.56
CA LEU A 50 3.70 11.58 -13.45
C LEU A 50 4.11 10.36 -14.28
N GLY A 51 4.18 10.53 -15.59
CA GLY A 51 4.47 9.48 -16.56
C GLY A 51 3.23 8.81 -17.16
N PHE A 52 2.06 9.03 -16.59
CA PHE A 52 0.78 8.49 -17.07
C PHE A 52 -0.28 9.60 -17.07
N TYR A 53 -0.96 9.74 -18.17
CA TYR A 53 -2.08 10.66 -18.34
C TYR A 53 -3.16 9.98 -19.19
N GLU A 54 -4.39 10.39 -19.03
CA GLU A 54 -5.54 9.77 -19.72
C GLU A 54 -5.60 8.24 -19.54
N ILE A 55 -5.19 7.77 -18.35
CA ILE A 55 -5.15 6.35 -18.00
C ILE A 55 -6.23 6.04 -16.96
N SER A 56 -6.92 4.90 -17.11
CA SER A 56 -7.85 4.46 -16.07
C SER A 56 -7.09 3.97 -14.83
N GLY A 57 -7.76 4.00 -13.68
CA GLY A 57 -7.19 3.46 -12.45
C GLY A 57 -6.89 1.97 -12.54
N GLU A 58 -7.70 1.22 -13.28
CA GLU A 58 -7.50 -0.21 -13.52
C GLU A 58 -6.25 -0.46 -14.36
N GLU A 59 -6.08 0.27 -15.47
CA GLU A 59 -4.88 0.17 -16.31
C GLU A 59 -3.60 0.56 -15.54
N LEU A 60 -3.66 1.62 -14.73
CA LEU A 60 -2.52 2.04 -13.90
C LEU A 60 -2.18 0.98 -12.85
N LYS A 61 -3.19 0.38 -12.23
CA LYS A 61 -3.03 -0.75 -11.29
C LYS A 61 -2.31 -1.93 -11.96
N ASP A 62 -2.72 -2.29 -13.18
CA ASP A 62 -2.11 -3.39 -13.92
C ASP A 62 -0.64 -3.10 -14.25
N LYS A 63 -0.31 -1.85 -14.60
CA LYS A 63 1.09 -1.43 -14.82
C LYS A 63 1.92 -1.53 -13.54
N PHE A 64 1.38 -1.14 -12.40
CA PHE A 64 2.07 -1.31 -11.11
C PHE A 64 2.27 -2.78 -10.77
N LYS A 65 1.23 -3.61 -10.94
CA LYS A 65 1.31 -5.05 -10.69
C LYS A 65 2.38 -5.70 -11.54
N ASN A 66 2.38 -5.43 -12.84
CA ASN A 66 3.39 -5.95 -13.77
C ASN A 66 4.81 -5.54 -13.37
N HIS A 67 4.99 -4.30 -12.93
CA HIS A 67 6.31 -3.80 -12.50
C HIS A 67 6.81 -4.55 -11.26
N VAL A 68 6.01 -4.66 -10.20
CA VAL A 68 6.44 -5.35 -8.97
C VAL A 68 6.63 -6.85 -9.19
N ASP A 69 5.80 -7.48 -10.01
CA ASP A 69 5.95 -8.90 -10.38
C ASP A 69 7.25 -9.15 -11.14
N SER A 70 7.60 -8.26 -12.09
CA SER A 70 8.85 -8.36 -12.85
C SER A 70 10.10 -8.30 -11.98
N MET A 71 10.00 -7.69 -10.80
CA MET A 71 11.09 -7.58 -9.83
C MET A 71 11.07 -8.65 -8.74
N GLY A 72 10.12 -9.59 -8.81
CA GLY A 72 9.94 -10.62 -7.79
C GLY A 72 9.55 -10.06 -6.42
N ILE A 73 8.81 -8.96 -6.39
CA ILE A 73 8.29 -8.36 -5.16
C ILE A 73 6.96 -9.03 -4.83
N GLU A 74 6.89 -9.69 -3.68
CA GLU A 74 5.69 -10.34 -3.19
C GLU A 74 4.93 -9.44 -2.21
N ILE A 75 3.60 -9.46 -2.28
CA ILE A 75 2.73 -8.78 -1.34
C ILE A 75 2.27 -9.79 -0.29
N THR A 76 2.64 -9.54 0.95
CA THR A 76 2.26 -10.36 2.10
C THR A 76 0.89 -9.91 2.60
N ASN A 77 -0.12 -10.77 2.44
CA ASN A 77 -1.49 -10.45 2.82
C ASN A 77 -1.71 -10.61 4.33
N HIS A 78 -1.12 -9.70 5.09
CA HIS A 78 -1.32 -9.56 6.53
C HIS A 78 -1.67 -8.12 6.88
N LYS A 79 -2.70 -7.96 7.70
CA LYS A 79 -3.08 -6.65 8.23
C LYS A 79 -2.29 -6.35 9.49
N ILE A 80 -1.35 -5.42 9.41
CA ILE A 80 -0.60 -4.97 10.57
C ILE A 80 -1.51 -4.12 11.46
N THR A 81 -1.65 -4.52 12.71
CA THR A 81 -2.48 -3.84 13.71
C THR A 81 -1.67 -3.03 14.70
N ASN A 82 -0.46 -3.46 14.99
CA ASN A 82 0.42 -2.81 15.97
C ASN A 82 1.87 -2.85 15.50
N ILE A 83 2.61 -1.82 15.85
CA ILE A 83 4.05 -1.73 15.63
C ILE A 83 4.70 -1.25 16.93
N TYR A 84 5.68 -1.98 17.40
CA TYR A 84 6.41 -1.69 18.64
C TYR A 84 7.88 -1.43 18.34
N ALA A 85 8.42 -0.33 18.87
CA ALA A 85 9.85 -0.06 18.85
C ALA A 85 10.54 -0.91 19.94
N MET A 86 11.46 -1.76 19.50
CA MET A 86 12.16 -2.74 20.35
C MET A 86 13.65 -2.39 20.55
N GLY A 87 14.01 -1.12 20.38
CA GLY A 87 15.39 -0.65 20.44
C GLY A 87 16.01 -0.58 19.06
N ASP A 88 16.69 -1.61 18.62
CA ASP A 88 17.38 -1.67 17.31
C ASP A 88 16.51 -2.25 16.17
N TYR A 89 15.28 -2.60 16.45
CA TYR A 89 14.32 -3.10 15.47
C TYR A 89 12.88 -2.75 15.85
N PHE A 90 11.97 -3.04 14.94
CA PHE A 90 10.52 -2.92 15.13
C PHE A 90 9.86 -4.30 15.03
N ALA A 91 8.93 -4.56 15.95
CA ALA A 91 8.04 -5.72 15.89
C ALA A 91 6.70 -5.29 15.29
N LEU A 92 6.27 -5.96 14.22
CA LEU A 92 5.00 -5.71 13.55
C LEU A 92 4.06 -6.88 13.82
N ILE A 93 2.87 -6.59 14.29
CA ILE A 93 1.90 -7.59 14.73
C ILE A 93 0.72 -7.67 13.75
N SER A 94 0.38 -8.89 13.38
CA SER A 94 -0.82 -9.24 12.60
C SER A 94 -1.48 -10.48 13.18
N GLY A 95 -2.51 -10.30 14.02
CA GLY A 95 -3.12 -11.39 14.76
C GLY A 95 -2.10 -12.11 15.66
N GLU A 96 -1.89 -13.40 15.44
CA GLU A 96 -0.90 -14.20 16.17
C GLU A 96 0.50 -14.16 15.54
N ASN A 97 0.64 -13.51 14.37
CA ASN A 97 1.91 -13.41 13.67
C ASN A 97 2.69 -12.17 14.10
N MET A 98 3.98 -12.34 14.25
CA MET A 98 4.93 -11.25 14.51
C MET A 98 6.04 -11.25 13.46
N PHE A 99 6.33 -10.07 12.95
CA PHE A 99 7.41 -9.83 11.98
C PHE A 99 8.39 -8.82 12.57
N GLU A 100 9.66 -8.94 12.21
CA GLU A 100 10.71 -8.03 12.66
C GLU A 100 11.36 -7.32 11.49
N ALA A 101 11.60 -6.02 11.65
CA ALA A 101 12.33 -5.21 10.67
C ALA A 101 13.18 -4.15 11.36
N THR A 102 14.32 -3.83 10.77
CA THR A 102 15.20 -2.76 11.26
C THR A 102 14.57 -1.39 11.07
N THR A 103 13.84 -1.21 9.97
CA THR A 103 13.13 0.04 9.66
C THR A 103 11.71 -0.25 9.16
N VAL A 104 10.82 0.73 9.30
CA VAL A 104 9.43 0.62 8.85
C VAL A 104 9.06 1.83 8.02
N ILE A 105 8.40 1.58 6.89
CA ILE A 105 7.78 2.61 6.05
C ILE A 105 6.26 2.45 6.16
N LEU A 106 5.58 3.48 6.66
CA LEU A 106 4.13 3.54 6.71
C LEU A 106 3.58 4.20 5.45
N ALA A 107 2.92 3.41 4.62
CA ALA A 107 2.31 3.84 3.37
C ALA A 107 0.83 3.41 3.32
N THR A 108 0.13 3.59 4.43
CA THR A 108 -1.21 3.06 4.66
C THR A 108 -2.32 3.80 3.90
N GLY A 109 -2.00 4.96 3.33
CA GLY A 109 -2.94 5.77 2.57
C GLY A 109 -4.04 6.38 3.45
N ILE A 110 -5.17 6.66 2.83
CA ILE A 110 -6.34 7.23 3.50
C ILE A 110 -7.38 6.12 3.66
N GLN A 111 -7.87 5.93 4.87
CA GLN A 111 -9.04 5.10 5.15
C GLN A 111 -10.22 6.01 5.47
N TYR A 112 -11.35 5.74 4.85
CA TYR A 112 -12.60 6.38 5.25
C TYR A 112 -13.18 5.64 6.45
N GLY A 113 -13.74 6.39 7.40
CA GLY A 113 -14.55 5.84 8.47
C GLY A 113 -15.82 5.15 7.92
N LYS A 114 -16.64 4.61 8.81
CA LYS A 114 -17.96 4.11 8.39
C LYS A 114 -18.76 5.28 7.82
N PRO A 115 -19.40 5.14 6.65
CA PRO A 115 -20.22 6.19 6.10
C PRO A 115 -21.37 6.53 7.06
N ILE A 116 -21.69 7.79 7.15
CA ILE A 116 -22.88 8.25 7.88
C ILE A 116 -24.14 7.98 7.02
N LYS A 117 -25.29 7.91 7.67
CA LYS A 117 -26.55 7.67 6.96
C LYS A 117 -26.80 8.74 5.89
N GLY A 118 -26.98 8.32 4.65
CA GLY A 118 -27.20 9.20 3.50
C GLY A 118 -25.92 9.62 2.76
N GLU A 119 -24.75 9.36 3.30
CA GLU A 119 -23.47 9.75 2.69
C GLU A 119 -23.29 9.17 1.29
N GLU A 120 -23.59 7.89 1.10
CA GLU A 120 -23.47 7.23 -0.21
C GLU A 120 -24.44 7.82 -1.25
N GLU A 121 -25.63 8.19 -0.82
CA GLU A 121 -26.68 8.77 -1.68
C GLU A 121 -26.31 10.18 -2.15
N TYR A 122 -25.68 10.96 -1.28
CA TYR A 122 -25.37 12.38 -1.54
C TYR A 122 -23.91 12.64 -1.86
N LEU A 123 -23.08 11.60 -1.98
CA LEU A 123 -21.68 11.74 -2.36
C LEU A 123 -21.55 12.39 -3.75
N GLY A 124 -20.84 13.52 -3.82
CA GLY A 124 -20.74 14.35 -5.02
C GLY A 124 -21.96 15.23 -5.29
N ARG A 125 -22.97 15.22 -4.39
CA ARG A 125 -24.20 16.03 -4.47
C ARG A 125 -24.45 16.81 -3.18
N GLY A 126 -23.39 17.24 -2.51
CA GLY A 126 -23.45 17.97 -1.25
C GLY A 126 -22.58 17.36 -0.14
N VAL A 127 -22.19 16.11 -0.28
CA VAL A 127 -21.19 15.45 0.56
C VAL A 127 -19.91 15.26 -0.27
N GLY A 128 -18.78 15.67 0.25
CA GLY A 128 -17.45 15.54 -0.38
C GLY A 128 -16.36 15.30 0.67
N TYR A 129 -15.21 14.85 0.23
CA TYR A 129 -14.02 14.66 1.05
C TYR A 129 -12.89 15.55 0.55
#